data_ad9119c39301879665deaa7d6e8bfe7f
#
_entry.id   ad9119c39301879665deaa7d6e8bfe7f
#
_cell.length_a   1.000
_cell.length_b   1.000
_cell.length_c   1.000
_cell.angle_alpha   90.00
_cell.angle_beta   90.00
_cell.angle_gamma   90.00
#
_symmetry.space_group_name_H-M   'P 1'
#
loop_
_entity.id
_entity.type
_entity.pdbx_description
1 polymer ?
#
loop_
_entity_poly.entity_id
_entity_poly.type
_entity_poly.pdbx_seq_one_letter_code
_entity_poly.pdbx_strand_id
1 'polypeptide(L)'
;MRIRWTNPARRALAAHVAYIAADNPDAAERVRNAIVSTVERLADQPHLGRIGRRAGTRELVIASFPAYIVVYRVTETDIRITRVWHGRQNWPREQ
;
A
#
# COMPACT_ATOMS: atom_id res chain seq x y z
N MET A 1 -1.84 6.90 -15.27
CA MET A 1 -2.74 5.73 -15.24
C MET A 1 -3.70 5.84 -14.07
N ARG A 2 -4.85 5.23 -14.21
CA ARG A 2 -5.86 5.23 -13.16
C ARG A 2 -5.45 4.29 -12.02
N ILE A 3 -5.70 4.72 -10.79
CA ILE A 3 -5.41 3.90 -9.60
C ILE A 3 -6.71 3.28 -9.09
N ARG A 4 -6.69 1.97 -8.88
CA ARG A 4 -7.83 1.23 -8.34
C ARG A 4 -7.41 0.50 -7.07
N TRP A 5 -8.12 0.79 -5.99
CA TRP A 5 -7.94 0.06 -4.75
C TRP A 5 -8.87 -1.16 -4.74
N THR A 6 -8.31 -2.34 -4.63
CA THR A 6 -9.12 -3.54 -4.46
C THR A 6 -9.76 -3.56 -3.06
N ASN A 7 -10.81 -4.36 -2.90
CA ASN A 7 -11.43 -4.48 -1.59
C ASN A 7 -10.48 -4.99 -0.51
N PRO A 8 -9.65 -6.02 -0.78
CA PRO A 8 -8.67 -6.44 0.23
C PRO A 8 -7.70 -5.32 0.63
N ALA A 9 -7.26 -4.51 -0.32
CA ALA A 9 -6.35 -3.39 -0.02
C ALA A 9 -7.04 -2.31 0.81
N ARG A 10 -8.30 -2.00 0.50
CA ARG A 10 -9.07 -1.04 1.30
C ARG A 10 -9.26 -1.52 2.73
N ARG A 11 -9.59 -2.80 2.90
CA ARG A 11 -9.76 -3.38 4.23
C ARG A 11 -8.45 -3.38 5.01
N ALA A 12 -7.34 -3.70 4.34
CA ALA A 12 -6.03 -3.68 4.98
C ALA A 12 -5.66 -2.27 5.46
N LEU A 13 -5.84 -1.28 4.60
CA LEU A 13 -5.57 0.12 4.99
C LEU A 13 -6.43 0.53 6.18
N ALA A 14 -7.73 0.25 6.12
CA ALA A 14 -8.65 0.58 7.20
C ALA A 14 -8.25 -0.11 8.52
N ALA A 15 -7.82 -1.36 8.45
CA ALA A 15 -7.40 -2.11 9.65
C ALA A 15 -6.14 -1.50 10.26
N HIS A 16 -5.14 -1.14 9.44
CA HIS A 16 -3.93 -0.50 9.95
C HIS A 16 -4.25 0.84 10.60
N VAL A 17 -5.09 1.65 9.95
CA VAL A 17 -5.47 2.97 10.47
C VAL A 17 -6.23 2.83 11.79
N ALA A 18 -7.17 1.90 11.86
CA ALA A 18 -7.94 1.65 13.08
C ALA A 18 -7.05 1.19 14.25
N TYR A 19 -6.08 0.34 13.96
CA TYR A 19 -5.15 -0.14 14.97
C TYR A 19 -4.35 1.02 15.59
N ILE A 20 -3.84 1.92 14.75
CA ILE A 20 -3.09 3.08 15.25
C ILE A 20 -4.01 4.05 15.98
N ALA A 21 -5.22 4.27 15.44
CA ALA A 21 -6.16 5.24 15.99
C ALA A 21 -6.64 4.89 17.41
N ALA A 22 -6.58 3.62 17.78
CA ALA A 22 -6.93 3.19 19.13
C ALA A 22 -6.07 3.88 20.18
N ASP A 23 -4.80 4.15 19.87
CA ASP A 23 -3.89 4.84 20.78
C ASP A 23 -3.66 6.29 20.40
N ASN A 24 -3.65 6.60 19.10
CA ASN A 24 -3.25 7.92 18.62
C ASN A 24 -3.94 8.26 17.29
N PRO A 25 -5.12 8.90 17.36
CA PRO A 25 -5.86 9.27 16.15
C PRO A 25 -5.10 10.17 15.19
N ASP A 26 -4.29 11.10 15.71
CA ASP A 26 -3.51 12.00 14.85
C ASP A 26 -2.43 11.25 14.08
N ALA A 27 -1.76 10.29 14.73
CA ALA A 27 -0.78 9.46 14.06
C ALA A 27 -1.43 8.59 12.99
N ALA A 28 -2.62 8.07 13.27
CA ALA A 28 -3.38 7.26 12.30
C ALA A 28 -3.67 8.07 11.03
N GLU A 29 -4.07 9.32 11.18
CA GLU A 29 -4.36 10.18 10.04
C GLU A 29 -3.09 10.48 9.23
N ARG A 30 -1.97 10.74 9.89
CA ARG A 30 -0.70 10.98 9.21
C ARG A 30 -0.27 9.76 8.40
N VAL A 31 -0.39 8.57 8.96
CA VAL A 31 -0.03 7.33 8.26
C VAL A 31 -0.95 7.11 7.06
N ARG A 32 -2.26 7.25 7.24
CA ARG A 32 -3.22 7.12 6.16
C ARG A 32 -2.90 8.07 5.01
N ASN A 33 -2.69 9.34 5.34
CA ASN A 33 -2.41 10.37 4.33
C ASN A 33 -1.11 10.09 3.59
N ALA A 34 -0.07 9.63 4.30
CA ALA A 34 1.21 9.28 3.68
C ALA A 34 1.06 8.11 2.71
N ILE A 35 0.30 7.08 3.09
CA ILE A 35 0.07 5.94 2.22
C ILE A 35 -0.70 6.36 0.97
N VAL A 36 -1.80 7.08 1.14
CA VAL A 36 -2.64 7.49 0.01
C VAL A 36 -1.88 8.42 -0.93
N SER A 37 -1.18 9.42 -0.40
CA SER A 37 -0.45 10.36 -1.25
C SER A 37 0.71 9.72 -1.99
N THR A 38 1.40 8.76 -1.36
CA THR A 38 2.49 8.04 -2.03
C THR A 38 1.94 7.16 -3.14
N VAL A 39 0.81 6.48 -2.89
CA VAL A 39 0.14 5.66 -3.91
C VAL A 39 -0.28 6.51 -5.11
N GLU A 40 -0.77 7.71 -4.87
CA GLU A 40 -1.20 8.59 -5.96
C GLU A 40 -0.08 8.93 -6.95
N ARG A 41 1.16 8.91 -6.49
CA ARG A 41 2.31 9.12 -7.38
C ARG A 41 2.42 8.05 -8.46
N LEU A 42 1.87 6.88 -8.22
CA LEU A 42 1.91 5.79 -9.20
C LEU A 42 1.17 6.13 -10.50
N ALA A 43 0.23 7.05 -10.45
CA ALA A 43 -0.50 7.47 -11.65
C ALA A 43 0.45 7.99 -12.74
N ASP A 44 1.48 8.73 -12.33
CA ASP A 44 2.49 9.29 -13.23
C ASP A 44 3.75 8.42 -13.32
N GLN A 45 4.01 7.62 -12.30
CA GLN A 45 5.22 6.79 -12.17
C GLN A 45 4.83 5.35 -11.82
N PRO A 46 4.26 4.59 -12.76
CA PRO A 46 3.77 3.24 -12.46
C PRO A 46 4.85 2.27 -11.96
N HIS A 47 6.11 2.49 -12.33
CA HIS A 47 7.20 1.61 -11.93
C HIS A 47 8.01 2.15 -10.77
N LEU A 48 7.42 3.05 -9.98
CA LEU A 48 8.08 3.64 -8.82
C LEU A 48 8.45 2.60 -7.77
N GLY A 49 7.58 1.60 -7.55
CA GLY A 49 7.86 0.51 -6.63
C GLY A 49 8.85 -0.49 -7.23
N ARG A 50 9.57 -1.19 -6.35
CA ARG A 50 10.50 -2.24 -6.76
C ARG A 50 9.73 -3.48 -7.23
N ILE A 51 10.41 -4.36 -7.98
CA ILE A 51 9.87 -5.67 -8.33
C ILE A 51 9.51 -6.41 -7.04
N GLY A 52 8.28 -6.91 -6.98
CA GLY A 52 7.76 -7.55 -5.78
C GLY A 52 8.21 -9.01 -5.64
N ARG A 53 7.98 -9.54 -4.44
CA ARG A 53 8.29 -10.94 -4.11
C ARG A 53 7.48 -11.91 -4.95
N ARG A 54 6.27 -11.52 -5.28
CA ARG A 54 5.37 -12.31 -6.11
C ARG A 54 5.47 -11.85 -7.55
N ALA A 55 5.48 -12.80 -8.48
CA ALA A 55 5.56 -12.47 -9.90
C ALA A 55 4.43 -11.55 -10.33
N GLY A 56 4.77 -10.55 -11.12
CA GLY A 56 3.80 -9.58 -11.64
C GLY A 56 3.42 -8.48 -10.66
N THR A 57 4.00 -8.45 -9.46
CA THR A 57 3.72 -7.40 -8.48
C THR A 57 4.88 -6.45 -8.33
N ARG A 58 4.57 -5.28 -7.77
CA ARG A 58 5.56 -4.31 -7.30
C ARG A 58 5.25 -3.94 -5.86
N GLU A 59 6.27 -3.51 -5.14
CA GLU A 59 6.18 -3.12 -3.73
C GLU A 59 6.66 -1.69 -3.57
N LEU A 60 5.80 -0.86 -3.01
CA LEU A 60 6.08 0.55 -2.78
C LEU A 60 6.24 0.78 -1.29
N VAL A 61 7.46 1.10 -0.86
CA VAL A 61 7.73 1.46 0.53
C VAL A 61 7.29 2.90 0.78
N ILE A 62 6.59 3.13 1.88
CA ILE A 62 6.15 4.47 2.26
C ILE A 62 7.30 5.16 2.97
N ALA A 63 7.94 6.12 2.31
CA ALA A 63 9.21 6.71 2.79
C ALA A 63 9.12 7.29 4.20
N SER A 64 8.03 7.99 4.54
CA SER A 64 7.86 8.59 5.87
C SER A 64 7.47 7.58 6.95
N PHE A 65 6.99 6.40 6.57
CA PHE A 65 6.61 5.32 7.47
C PHE A 65 7.04 4.00 6.84
N PRO A 66 8.35 3.70 6.81
CA PRO A 66 8.88 2.62 5.96
C PRO A 66 8.51 1.21 6.37
N ALA A 67 7.88 1.03 7.53
CA ALA A 67 7.31 -0.27 7.89
C ALA A 67 6.09 -0.62 7.05
N TYR A 68 5.47 0.36 6.37
CA TYR A 68 4.32 0.11 5.52
C TYR A 68 4.75 -0.06 4.07
N ILE A 69 4.24 -1.12 3.46
CA ILE A 69 4.56 -1.49 2.09
C ILE A 69 3.25 -1.75 1.35
N VAL A 70 3.09 -1.07 0.22
CA VAL A 70 1.92 -1.24 -0.64
C VAL A 70 2.30 -2.17 -1.78
N VAL A 71 1.51 -3.21 -1.99
CA VAL A 71 1.70 -4.14 -3.11
C VAL A 71 0.70 -3.79 -4.21
N TYR A 72 1.18 -3.72 -5.44
CA TYR A 72 0.34 -3.34 -6.56
C TYR A 72 0.74 -4.08 -7.84
N ARG A 73 -0.17 -4.05 -8.82
CA ARG A 73 0.07 -4.56 -10.17
C ARG A 73 -0.19 -3.46 -11.17
N VAL A 74 0.61 -3.41 -12.21
CA VAL A 74 0.40 -2.50 -13.34
C VAL A 74 -0.23 -3.30 -14.47
N THR A 75 -1.40 -2.86 -14.92
CA THR A 75 -2.07 -3.46 -16.08
C THR A 75 -2.00 -2.49 -17.26
N GLU A 76 -2.59 -2.86 -18.40
CA GLU A 76 -2.61 -1.98 -19.55
C GLU A 76 -3.41 -0.70 -19.30
N THR A 77 -4.39 -0.76 -18.42
CA THR A 77 -5.33 0.35 -18.21
C THR A 77 -5.24 0.99 -16.85
N ASP A 78 -4.76 0.28 -15.83
CA ASP A 78 -4.80 0.79 -14.47
C ASP A 78 -3.66 0.24 -13.61
N ILE A 79 -3.61 0.79 -12.41
CA ILE A 79 -2.73 0.31 -11.34
C ILE A 79 -3.65 -0.22 -10.26
N ARG A 80 -3.50 -1.51 -9.94
CA ARG A 80 -4.33 -2.18 -8.92
C ARG A 80 -3.58 -2.31 -7.63
N ILE A 81 -4.07 -1.66 -6.60
CA ILE A 81 -3.51 -1.78 -5.25
C ILE A 81 -4.13 -3.02 -4.63
N THR A 82 -3.29 -4.01 -4.33
CA THR A 82 -3.80 -5.33 -3.90
C THR A 82 -3.62 -5.61 -2.42
N ARG A 83 -2.58 -5.06 -1.80
CA ARG A 83 -2.31 -5.29 -0.37
C ARG A 83 -1.63 -4.07 0.24
N VAL A 84 -1.82 -3.92 1.55
CA VAL A 84 -1.05 -2.98 2.37
C VAL A 84 -0.52 -3.78 3.56
N TRP A 85 0.80 -3.93 3.64
CA TRP A 85 1.46 -4.70 4.68
C TRP A 85 2.19 -3.80 5.66
N HIS A 86 2.25 -4.23 6.90
CA HIS A 86 3.19 -3.70 7.90
C HIS A 86 4.32 -4.71 8.07
N GLY A 87 5.54 -4.23 8.27
CA GLY A 87 6.72 -5.10 8.38
C GLY A 87 6.67 -6.14 9.49
N ARG A 88 5.80 -5.95 10.50
CA ARG A 88 5.62 -6.92 11.59
C ARG A 88 4.71 -8.08 11.22
N GLN A 89 3.97 -7.96 10.11
CA GLN A 89 3.06 -9.02 9.70
C GLN A 89 3.82 -10.17 9.09
N ASN A 90 3.27 -11.36 9.26
CA ASN A 90 3.73 -12.54 8.55
C ASN A 90 3.31 -12.41 7.09
N TRP A 91 4.26 -12.10 6.23
CA TRP A 91 3.99 -12.03 4.81
C TRP A 91 3.62 -13.41 4.29
N PRO A 92 2.48 -13.58 3.64
CA PRO A 92 2.12 -14.85 3.05
C PRO A 92 3.10 -15.20 1.94
N ARG A 93 3.61 -16.42 1.98
CA ARG A 93 4.59 -16.87 1.00
C ARG A 93 3.98 -17.32 -0.30
N GLU A 94 2.71 -17.70 -0.26
CA GLU A 94 1.97 -18.24 -1.40
C GLU A 94 1.09 -17.24 -2.09
N GLN A 95 1.24 -16.00 -1.91
CA GLN A 95 0.32 -15.02 -2.48
C GLN A 95 0.61 -14.58 -3.87
#